data_6a218d33579adfda5dc0aea7f87e2270
#
_entry.id   6a218d33579adfda5dc0aea7f87e2270
#
_cell.length_a   1.000
_cell.length_b   1.000
_cell.length_c   1.000
_cell.angle_alpha   90.00
_cell.angle_beta   90.00
_cell.angle_gamma   90.00
#
_symmetry.space_group_name_H-M   'P 1'
#
loop_
_entity.id
_entity.type
_entity.pdbx_description
1 polymer ?
#
loop_
_entity_poly.entity_id
_entity_poly.type
_entity_poly.pdbx_seq_one_letter_code
_entity_poly.pdbx_strand_id
1 'polypeptide(L)'
;MISLKKLINLAFCALLFILFALIAFYVFSNKAFILTPQTLSNGTIAFFGAFFAFTFVKFSDWLSRIRKSNANHFEALVKIERLLNRIVSRLNRNILLCQDDINALRSMKMLVWNLPPIPLSYELADNLKNIDFVNEYFTFMVDIETLNNDLTTITSMYDEIKSLFLNKTISPETYKDNVAFSNKRVSEIIKFMESCKSNATKLLAVARILLKERKQRILLIGALPKKHYIRDFEKSLKAELTMLEKEIEITRCKSQEEIDRIKKSEPKIE
;
A
#
# COMPACT_ATOMS: atom_id res chain seq x y z
N MET A 1 11.94 -13.01 -4.70
CA MET A 1 12.86 -14.17 -4.68
C MET A 1 13.35 -14.42 -6.11
N ILE A 2 14.62 -14.17 -6.42
CA ILE A 2 15.20 -14.67 -7.67
C ILE A 2 15.14 -16.18 -7.53
N SER A 3 14.37 -16.88 -8.39
CA SER A 3 14.31 -18.33 -8.27
C SER A 3 15.74 -18.87 -8.39
N LEU A 4 16.06 -19.89 -7.59
CA LEU A 4 17.36 -20.58 -7.64
C LEU A 4 17.76 -20.88 -9.10
N LYS A 5 16.78 -21.20 -9.94
CA LYS A 5 16.90 -21.42 -11.38
C LYS A 5 17.44 -20.19 -12.15
N LYS A 6 17.05 -18.96 -11.76
CA LYS A 6 17.56 -17.73 -12.39
C LYS A 6 18.99 -17.40 -11.94
N LEU A 7 19.32 -17.72 -10.68
CA LEU A 7 20.68 -17.55 -10.17
C LEU A 7 21.64 -18.56 -10.83
N ILE A 8 21.20 -19.80 -10.99
CA ILE A 8 21.96 -20.86 -11.70
C ILE A 8 22.18 -20.48 -13.16
N ASN A 9 21.17 -19.96 -13.85
CA ASN A 9 21.32 -19.51 -15.24
C ASN A 9 22.28 -18.32 -15.36
N LEU A 10 22.24 -17.37 -14.42
CA LEU A 10 23.16 -16.23 -14.38
C LEU A 10 24.62 -16.68 -14.14
N ALA A 11 24.80 -17.59 -13.17
CA ALA A 11 26.12 -18.19 -12.88
C ALA A 11 26.63 -18.99 -14.06
N PHE A 12 25.77 -19.75 -14.74
CA PHE A 12 26.12 -20.51 -15.93
C PHE A 12 26.53 -19.59 -17.10
N CYS A 13 25.79 -18.50 -17.34
CA CYS A 13 26.16 -17.49 -18.35
C CYS A 13 27.48 -16.79 -18.02
N ALA A 14 27.73 -16.48 -16.75
CA ALA A 14 29.00 -15.88 -16.31
C ALA A 14 30.17 -16.88 -16.48
N LEU A 15 29.95 -18.13 -16.15
CA LEU A 15 30.95 -19.20 -16.29
C LEU A 15 31.28 -19.47 -17.76
N LEU A 16 30.26 -19.50 -18.64
CA LEU A 16 30.46 -19.57 -20.08
C LEU A 16 31.26 -18.37 -20.61
N PHE A 17 30.97 -17.17 -20.12
CA PHE A 17 31.68 -15.96 -20.49
C PHE A 17 33.17 -16.02 -20.09
N ILE A 18 33.47 -16.47 -18.88
CA ILE A 18 34.84 -16.66 -18.38
C ILE A 18 35.55 -17.74 -19.19
N LEU A 19 34.88 -18.87 -19.45
CA LEU A 19 35.46 -19.95 -20.25
C LEU A 19 35.81 -19.47 -21.68
N PHE A 20 34.90 -18.73 -22.31
CA PHE A 20 35.13 -18.14 -23.62
C PHE A 20 36.27 -17.12 -23.63
N ALA A 21 36.34 -16.26 -22.61
CA ALA A 21 37.45 -15.29 -22.46
C ALA A 21 38.79 -16.01 -22.30
N LEU A 22 38.83 -17.11 -21.53
CA LEU A 22 40.03 -17.94 -21.37
C LEU A 22 40.42 -18.65 -22.67
N ILE A 23 39.47 -19.19 -23.43
CA ILE A 23 39.71 -19.81 -24.73
C ILE A 23 40.23 -18.76 -25.72
N ALA A 24 39.63 -17.58 -25.78
CA ALA A 24 40.07 -16.47 -26.60
C ALA A 24 41.52 -16.06 -26.24
N PHE A 25 41.77 -15.87 -24.94
CA PHE A 25 43.12 -15.53 -24.46
C PHE A 25 44.16 -16.61 -24.82
N TYR A 26 43.79 -17.90 -24.64
CA TYR A 26 44.66 -19.03 -25.01
C TYR A 26 44.94 -19.06 -26.51
N VAL A 27 43.94 -18.85 -27.36
CA VAL A 27 44.07 -18.83 -28.82
C VAL A 27 44.94 -17.64 -29.27
N PHE A 28 44.78 -16.48 -28.63
CA PHE A 28 45.59 -15.27 -28.98
C PHE A 28 47.00 -15.31 -28.39
N SER A 29 47.24 -15.98 -27.28
CA SER A 29 48.55 -16.07 -26.65
C SER A 29 49.45 -17.17 -27.24
N ASN A 30 48.86 -18.21 -27.85
CA ASN A 30 49.60 -19.31 -28.43
C ASN A 30 49.97 -19.03 -29.92
N LYS A 31 51.14 -18.50 -30.17
CA LYS A 31 51.71 -18.26 -31.50
C LYS A 31 51.91 -19.52 -32.38
N ALA A 32 51.54 -20.70 -31.91
CA ALA A 32 51.73 -21.98 -32.58
C ALA A 32 50.53 -22.44 -33.45
N PHE A 33 49.47 -21.65 -33.57
CA PHE A 33 48.37 -21.99 -34.44
C PHE A 33 48.65 -21.48 -35.87
N ILE A 34 49.41 -22.28 -36.66
CA ILE A 34 49.58 -22.12 -38.09
C ILE A 34 48.37 -22.68 -38.82
N LEU A 35 47.26 -21.96 -38.78
CA LEU A 35 46.18 -22.02 -39.75
C LEU A 35 46.21 -20.68 -40.47
N THR A 36 46.13 -20.74 -41.80
CA THR A 36 46.22 -19.55 -42.67
C THR A 36 45.47 -18.35 -42.10
N PRO A 37 46.16 -17.24 -41.81
CA PRO A 37 45.72 -16.29 -40.80
C PRO A 37 44.42 -15.53 -41.10
N GLN A 38 43.98 -15.50 -42.35
CA GLN A 38 42.88 -14.62 -42.76
C GLN A 38 41.46 -15.20 -42.65
N THR A 39 41.24 -16.47 -42.97
CA THR A 39 39.89 -17.05 -42.96
C THR A 39 39.44 -17.48 -41.58
N LEU A 40 40.33 -18.00 -40.73
CA LEU A 40 39.97 -18.36 -39.34
C LEU A 40 39.80 -17.11 -38.48
N SER A 41 40.60 -16.07 -38.72
CA SER A 41 40.51 -14.80 -38.03
C SER A 41 39.16 -14.12 -38.27
N ASN A 42 38.68 -14.07 -39.51
CA ASN A 42 37.42 -13.42 -39.85
C ASN A 42 36.20 -14.17 -39.33
N GLY A 43 36.18 -15.48 -39.41
CA GLY A 43 35.10 -16.31 -38.87
C GLY A 43 35.03 -16.27 -37.33
N THR A 44 36.18 -16.29 -36.69
CA THR A 44 36.28 -16.20 -35.22
C THR A 44 35.87 -14.84 -34.71
N ILE A 45 36.33 -13.75 -35.34
CA ILE A 45 35.96 -12.38 -35.00
C ILE A 45 34.43 -12.18 -35.21
N ALA A 46 33.86 -12.66 -36.33
CA ALA A 46 32.43 -12.58 -36.59
C ALA A 46 31.60 -13.35 -35.56
N PHE A 47 32.02 -14.55 -35.18
CA PHE A 47 31.37 -15.37 -34.16
C PHE A 47 31.41 -14.67 -32.78
N PHE A 48 32.58 -14.20 -32.37
CA PHE A 48 32.68 -13.47 -31.10
C PHE A 48 31.87 -12.18 -31.11
N GLY A 49 31.93 -11.42 -32.22
CA GLY A 49 31.11 -10.23 -32.39
C GLY A 49 29.61 -10.50 -32.23
N ALA A 50 29.09 -11.54 -32.92
CA ALA A 50 27.72 -11.96 -32.81
C ALA A 50 27.35 -12.46 -31.40
N PHE A 51 28.25 -13.24 -30.76
CA PHE A 51 28.04 -13.74 -29.41
C PHE A 51 28.00 -12.60 -28.37
N PHE A 52 28.91 -11.67 -28.45
CA PHE A 52 28.93 -10.49 -27.59
C PHE A 52 27.68 -9.62 -27.79
N ALA A 53 27.32 -9.37 -29.06
CA ALA A 53 26.11 -8.60 -29.37
C ALA A 53 24.86 -9.28 -28.79
N PHE A 54 24.69 -10.60 -29.00
CA PHE A 54 23.57 -11.37 -28.47
C PHE A 54 23.53 -11.35 -26.93
N THR A 55 24.70 -11.57 -26.30
CA THR A 55 24.79 -11.56 -24.81
C THR A 55 24.49 -10.19 -24.26
N PHE A 56 24.99 -9.13 -24.89
CA PHE A 56 24.72 -7.75 -24.49
C PHE A 56 23.25 -7.40 -24.63
N VAL A 57 22.60 -7.78 -25.73
CA VAL A 57 21.14 -7.57 -25.92
C VAL A 57 20.36 -8.30 -24.83
N LYS A 58 20.66 -9.58 -24.58
CA LYS A 58 19.98 -10.37 -23.53
C LYS A 58 20.19 -9.78 -22.13
N PHE A 59 21.39 -9.33 -21.83
CA PHE A 59 21.70 -8.66 -20.56
C PHE A 59 20.97 -7.32 -20.44
N SER A 60 20.94 -6.51 -21.50
CA SER A 60 20.21 -5.25 -21.55
C SER A 60 18.71 -5.45 -21.35
N ASP A 61 18.11 -6.44 -22.04
CA ASP A 61 16.71 -6.82 -21.86
C ASP A 61 16.40 -7.25 -20.43
N TRP A 62 17.26 -8.09 -19.85
CA TRP A 62 17.12 -8.54 -18.48
C TRP A 62 17.18 -7.35 -17.49
N LEU A 63 18.17 -6.45 -17.69
CA LEU A 63 18.31 -5.24 -16.86
C LEU A 63 17.09 -4.32 -16.98
N SER A 64 16.59 -4.15 -18.21
CA SER A 64 15.39 -3.35 -18.48
C SER A 64 14.15 -3.94 -17.77
N ARG A 65 13.96 -5.26 -17.82
CA ARG A 65 12.86 -5.93 -17.11
C ARG A 65 12.95 -5.75 -15.60
N ILE A 66 14.15 -5.85 -15.02
CA ILE A 66 14.36 -5.61 -13.59
C ILE A 66 14.04 -4.16 -13.23
N ARG A 67 14.53 -3.19 -14.03
CA ARG A 67 14.25 -1.77 -13.81
C ARG A 67 12.75 -1.47 -13.87
N LYS A 68 12.06 -1.98 -14.90
CA LYS A 68 10.60 -1.83 -15.05
C LYS A 68 9.84 -2.45 -13.89
N SER A 69 10.18 -3.69 -13.50
CA SER A 69 9.55 -4.37 -12.36
C SER A 69 9.77 -3.62 -11.04
N ASN A 70 10.97 -3.04 -10.86
CA ASN A 70 11.27 -2.24 -9.66
C ASN A 70 10.55 -0.89 -9.68
N ALA A 71 10.41 -0.27 -10.85
CA ALA A 71 9.66 0.98 -11.00
C ALA A 71 8.18 0.78 -10.68
N ASN A 72 7.55 -0.27 -11.23
CA ASN A 72 6.15 -0.61 -10.96
C ASN A 72 5.90 -0.85 -9.47
N HIS A 73 6.80 -1.59 -8.82
CA HIS A 73 6.70 -1.83 -7.38
C HIS A 73 6.80 -0.53 -6.54
N PHE A 74 7.69 0.38 -6.93
CA PHE A 74 7.81 1.66 -6.26
C PHE A 74 6.56 2.51 -6.45
N GLU A 75 6.06 2.57 -7.66
CA GLU A 75 4.84 3.31 -7.97
C GLU A 75 3.65 2.76 -7.16
N ALA A 76 3.53 1.43 -7.06
CA ALA A 76 2.52 0.79 -6.23
C ALA A 76 2.63 1.19 -4.75
N LEU A 77 3.84 1.17 -4.18
CA LEU A 77 4.06 1.61 -2.79
C LEU A 77 3.67 3.08 -2.57
N VAL A 78 4.02 3.98 -3.51
CA VAL A 78 3.62 5.40 -3.42
C VAL A 78 2.10 5.57 -3.48
N LYS A 79 1.43 4.82 -4.36
CA LYS A 79 -0.04 4.83 -4.45
C LYS A 79 -0.68 4.30 -3.17
N ILE A 80 -0.15 3.21 -2.62
CA ILE A 80 -0.62 2.64 -1.34
C ILE A 80 -0.40 3.62 -0.18
N GLU A 81 0.75 4.26 -0.09
CA GLU A 81 0.98 5.30 0.94
C GLU A 81 -0.08 6.40 0.89
N ARG A 82 -0.36 6.92 -0.31
CA ARG A 82 -1.38 7.94 -0.52
C ARG A 82 -2.79 7.46 -0.17
N LEU A 83 -3.11 6.21 -0.54
CA LEU A 83 -4.40 5.60 -0.23
C LEU A 83 -4.56 5.44 1.29
N LEU A 84 -3.57 4.88 1.98
CA LEU A 84 -3.59 4.69 3.43
C LEU A 84 -3.72 6.01 4.18
N ASN A 85 -3.03 7.07 3.74
CA ASN A 85 -3.21 8.42 4.29
C ASN A 85 -4.66 8.92 4.15
N ARG A 86 -5.28 8.70 2.99
CA ARG A 86 -6.70 9.05 2.78
C ARG A 86 -7.62 8.24 3.67
N ILE A 87 -7.36 6.93 3.82
CA ILE A 87 -8.13 6.05 4.70
C ILE A 87 -8.06 6.53 6.15
N VAL A 88 -6.85 6.81 6.66
CA VAL A 88 -6.67 7.32 8.04
C VAL A 88 -7.41 8.64 8.26
N SER A 89 -7.30 9.57 7.31
CA SER A 89 -8.02 10.84 7.39
C SER A 89 -9.54 10.67 7.38
N ARG A 90 -10.03 9.75 6.54
CA ARG A 90 -11.46 9.45 6.44
C ARG A 90 -11.98 8.77 7.71
N LEU A 91 -11.24 7.80 8.24
CA LEU A 91 -11.58 7.14 9.49
C LEU A 91 -11.63 8.12 10.66
N ASN A 92 -10.64 9.02 10.79
CA ASN A 92 -10.65 10.05 11.80
C ASN A 92 -11.91 10.93 11.72
N ARG A 93 -12.26 11.40 10.52
CA ARG A 93 -13.45 12.23 10.30
C ARG A 93 -14.73 11.47 10.65
N ASN A 94 -14.87 10.22 10.19
CA ASN A 94 -16.03 9.40 10.46
C ASN A 94 -16.19 9.11 11.97
N ILE A 95 -15.09 8.80 12.66
CA ILE A 95 -15.09 8.60 14.12
C ILE A 95 -15.59 9.86 14.85
N LEU A 96 -15.06 11.04 14.50
CA LEU A 96 -15.47 12.30 15.11
C LEU A 96 -16.96 12.60 14.86
N LEU A 97 -17.43 12.42 13.63
CA LEU A 97 -18.84 12.59 13.30
C LEU A 97 -19.72 11.63 14.10
N CYS A 98 -19.37 10.34 14.18
CA CYS A 98 -20.13 9.36 14.95
C CYS A 98 -20.13 9.69 16.45
N GLN A 99 -19.03 10.14 17.03
CA GLN A 99 -18.95 10.55 18.44
C GLN A 99 -19.81 11.77 18.74
N ASP A 100 -19.76 12.76 17.85
CA ASP A 100 -20.60 13.95 17.96
C ASP A 100 -22.08 13.61 17.87
N ASP A 101 -22.42 12.70 16.98
CA ASP A 101 -23.78 12.27 16.73
C ASP A 101 -24.36 11.50 17.91
N ILE A 102 -23.60 10.61 18.54
CA ILE A 102 -24.03 9.96 19.80
C ILE A 102 -24.32 11.01 20.88
N ASN A 103 -23.54 12.07 20.96
CA ASN A 103 -23.76 13.15 21.92
C ASN A 103 -25.01 13.98 21.58
N ALA A 104 -25.26 14.23 20.28
CA ALA A 104 -26.44 14.94 19.81
C ALA A 104 -27.74 14.14 19.99
N LEU A 105 -27.69 12.82 19.83
CA LEU A 105 -28.86 11.93 20.09
C LEU A 105 -29.28 11.92 21.55
N ARG A 106 -28.37 12.15 22.49
CA ARG A 106 -28.73 12.40 23.91
C ARG A 106 -29.64 13.63 24.05
N SER A 107 -29.56 14.59 23.13
CA SER A 107 -30.36 15.80 23.08
C SER A 107 -31.62 15.67 22.19
N MET A 108 -31.96 14.48 21.69
CA MET A 108 -33.09 14.20 20.79
C MET A 108 -33.07 14.92 19.44
N LYS A 109 -31.95 15.42 19.00
CA LYS A 109 -31.84 16.01 17.68
C LYS A 109 -31.72 14.92 16.62
N MET A 110 -32.51 15.03 15.56
CA MET A 110 -32.42 14.14 14.40
C MET A 110 -31.08 14.35 13.68
N LEU A 111 -30.37 13.28 13.45
CA LEU A 111 -29.09 13.30 12.75
C LEU A 111 -29.27 13.00 11.27
N VAL A 112 -28.53 13.72 10.45
CA VAL A 112 -28.36 13.40 9.03
C VAL A 112 -27.03 12.71 8.87
N TRP A 113 -27.09 11.36 8.82
CA TRP A 113 -25.89 10.56 8.59
C TRP A 113 -25.58 10.51 7.10
N ASN A 114 -24.50 11.16 6.71
CA ASN A 114 -23.90 10.97 5.40
C ASN A 114 -22.41 10.69 5.60
N LEU A 115 -22.12 9.47 6.05
CA LEU A 115 -20.74 9.03 6.21
C LEU A 115 -20.21 8.61 4.85
N PRO A 116 -19.24 9.34 4.30
CA PRO A 116 -18.71 8.99 3.00
C PRO A 116 -17.92 7.66 3.11
N PRO A 117 -18.04 6.79 2.09
CA PRO A 117 -17.38 5.49 2.10
C PRO A 117 -15.85 5.66 2.15
N ILE A 118 -15.19 4.69 2.77
CA ILE A 118 -13.75 4.63 2.85
C ILE A 118 -13.23 4.01 1.55
N PRO A 119 -12.20 4.63 0.91
CA PRO A 119 -11.72 4.17 -0.38
C PRO A 119 -11.07 2.78 -0.31
N LEU A 120 -11.34 1.93 -1.30
CA LEU A 120 -10.78 0.60 -1.48
C LEU A 120 -9.96 0.53 -2.77
N SER A 121 -8.89 -0.26 -2.77
CA SER A 121 -8.15 -0.61 -3.98
C SER A 121 -7.31 -1.86 -3.77
N TYR A 122 -7.80 -3.00 -4.24
CA TYR A 122 -7.08 -4.28 -4.19
C TYR A 122 -5.97 -4.37 -5.23
N GLU A 123 -6.15 -3.76 -6.40
CA GLU A 123 -5.26 -3.85 -7.56
C GLU A 123 -3.84 -3.29 -7.29
N LEU A 124 -3.72 -2.40 -6.30
CA LEU A 124 -2.41 -1.81 -5.97
C LEU A 124 -1.42 -2.85 -5.43
N ALA A 125 -1.90 -3.97 -4.90
CA ALA A 125 -1.08 -5.03 -4.35
C ALA A 125 -0.40 -5.90 -5.42
N ASP A 126 -0.93 -5.95 -6.65
CA ASP A 126 -0.46 -6.84 -7.73
C ASP A 126 1.02 -6.62 -8.10
N ASN A 127 1.49 -5.40 -7.99
CA ASN A 127 2.87 -5.03 -8.30
C ASN A 127 3.81 -5.06 -7.08
N LEU A 128 3.33 -5.45 -5.91
CA LEU A 128 4.13 -5.53 -4.71
C LEU A 128 4.96 -6.83 -4.68
N LYS A 129 6.18 -6.73 -4.15
CA LYS A 129 7.12 -7.87 -4.07
C LYS A 129 7.24 -8.45 -2.67
N ASN A 130 6.77 -7.73 -1.66
CA ASN A 130 6.82 -8.18 -0.27
C ASN A 130 5.52 -8.91 0.08
N ILE A 131 5.58 -10.25 0.14
CA ILE A 131 4.42 -11.10 0.37
C ILE A 131 3.77 -10.81 1.73
N ASP A 132 4.55 -10.56 2.77
CA ASP A 132 4.01 -10.29 4.12
C ASP A 132 3.19 -9.00 4.10
N PHE A 133 3.74 -7.94 3.48
CA PHE A 133 3.02 -6.67 3.34
C PHE A 133 1.78 -6.81 2.44
N VAL A 134 1.86 -7.61 1.38
CA VAL A 134 0.70 -7.91 0.50
C VAL A 134 -0.41 -8.55 1.30
N ASN A 135 -0.11 -9.59 2.08
CA ASN A 135 -1.11 -10.31 2.87
C ASN A 135 -1.75 -9.40 3.93
N GLU A 136 -0.93 -8.63 4.67
CA GLU A 136 -1.42 -7.66 5.65
C GLU A 136 -2.33 -6.60 4.99
N TYR A 137 -1.94 -6.11 3.80
CA TYR A 137 -2.72 -5.14 3.03
C TYR A 137 -4.06 -5.71 2.56
N PHE A 138 -4.09 -6.93 2.01
CA PHE A 138 -5.34 -7.58 1.58
C PHE A 138 -6.30 -7.81 2.76
N THR A 139 -5.80 -8.34 3.87
CA THR A 139 -6.60 -8.52 5.09
C THR A 139 -7.21 -7.20 5.54
N PHE A 140 -6.41 -6.14 5.54
CA PHE A 140 -6.89 -4.80 5.88
C PHE A 140 -7.94 -4.27 4.91
N MET A 141 -7.81 -4.51 3.59
CA MET A 141 -8.83 -4.09 2.61
C MET A 141 -10.16 -4.81 2.83
N VAL A 142 -10.16 -6.09 3.24
CA VAL A 142 -11.38 -6.84 3.62
C VAL A 142 -12.02 -6.23 4.86
N ASP A 143 -11.22 -5.83 5.87
CA ASP A 143 -11.74 -5.14 7.06
C ASP A 143 -12.43 -3.81 6.68
N ILE A 144 -11.85 -3.04 5.77
CA ILE A 144 -12.43 -1.78 5.28
C ILE A 144 -13.71 -2.02 4.47
N GLU A 145 -13.76 -3.07 3.66
CA GLU A 145 -14.98 -3.46 2.93
C GLU A 145 -16.11 -3.81 3.89
N THR A 146 -15.81 -4.62 4.90
CA THR A 146 -16.76 -4.97 5.98
C THR A 146 -17.26 -3.72 6.70
N LEU A 147 -16.35 -2.81 7.06
CA LEU A 147 -16.69 -1.54 7.69
C LEU A 147 -17.59 -0.67 6.79
N ASN A 148 -17.34 -0.58 5.49
CA ASN A 148 -18.20 0.15 4.57
C ASN A 148 -19.62 -0.43 4.50
N ASN A 149 -19.74 -1.75 4.53
CA ASN A 149 -21.03 -2.43 4.56
C ASN A 149 -21.79 -2.14 5.88
N ASP A 150 -21.08 -2.16 7.02
CA ASP A 150 -21.67 -1.81 8.32
C ASP A 150 -22.13 -0.35 8.36
N LEU A 151 -21.34 0.59 7.83
CA LEU A 151 -21.70 2.00 7.73
C LEU A 151 -22.92 2.22 6.84
N THR A 152 -23.02 1.51 5.73
CA THR A 152 -24.18 1.56 4.84
C THR A 152 -25.43 1.02 5.54
N THR A 153 -25.30 -0.10 6.23
CA THR A 153 -26.41 -0.74 6.96
C THR A 153 -26.94 0.18 8.04
N ILE A 154 -26.06 0.81 8.84
CA ILE A 154 -26.50 1.70 9.91
C ILE A 154 -27.16 2.96 9.37
N THR A 155 -26.63 3.53 8.26
CA THR A 155 -27.25 4.68 7.60
C THR A 155 -28.67 4.35 7.15
N SER A 156 -28.87 3.20 6.49
CA SER A 156 -30.20 2.73 6.07
C SER A 156 -31.17 2.53 7.25
N MET A 157 -30.67 1.97 8.36
CA MET A 157 -31.47 1.81 9.58
C MET A 157 -31.94 3.15 10.17
N TYR A 158 -31.07 4.17 10.19
CA TYR A 158 -31.45 5.49 10.66
C TYR A 158 -32.47 6.16 9.75
N ASP A 159 -32.30 6.07 8.44
CA ASP A 159 -33.25 6.63 7.47
C ASP A 159 -34.61 5.96 7.59
N GLU A 160 -34.67 4.65 7.83
CA GLU A 160 -35.89 3.91 8.07
C GLU A 160 -36.58 4.36 9.37
N ILE A 161 -35.85 4.39 10.50
CA ILE A 161 -36.41 4.83 11.81
C ILE A 161 -36.94 6.26 11.71
N LYS A 162 -36.19 7.15 11.02
CA LYS A 162 -36.59 8.52 10.78
C LYS A 162 -37.91 8.60 9.96
N SER A 163 -37.98 7.82 8.88
CA SER A 163 -39.17 7.76 8.03
C SER A 163 -40.39 7.29 8.78
N LEU A 164 -40.27 6.20 9.57
CA LEU A 164 -41.34 5.66 10.37
C LEU A 164 -41.87 6.66 11.42
N PHE A 165 -40.94 7.42 12.03
CA PHE A 165 -41.31 8.47 12.99
C PHE A 165 -42.02 9.65 12.33
N LEU A 166 -41.51 10.16 11.22
CA LEU A 166 -42.10 11.28 10.47
C LEU A 166 -43.48 10.93 9.93
N ASN A 167 -43.69 9.68 9.51
CA ASN A 167 -44.98 9.18 9.03
C ASN A 167 -45.95 8.82 10.18
N LYS A 168 -45.56 9.08 11.44
CA LYS A 168 -46.34 8.75 12.64
C LYS A 168 -46.72 7.26 12.76
N THR A 169 -45.90 6.38 12.16
CA THR A 169 -46.12 4.93 12.19
C THR A 169 -45.65 4.30 13.51
N ILE A 170 -44.72 4.93 14.20
CA ILE A 170 -44.20 4.50 15.51
C ILE A 170 -44.43 5.57 16.57
N SER A 171 -44.58 5.12 17.82
CA SER A 171 -44.72 6.03 18.95
C SER A 171 -43.41 6.72 19.30
N PRO A 172 -43.41 7.86 20.00
CA PRO A 172 -42.21 8.50 20.49
C PRO A 172 -41.36 7.59 21.40
N GLU A 173 -41.95 6.69 22.13
CA GLU A 173 -41.27 5.74 23.00
C GLU A 173 -40.54 4.69 22.15
N THR A 174 -41.20 4.07 21.18
CA THR A 174 -40.61 3.12 20.22
C THR A 174 -39.48 3.77 19.43
N TYR A 175 -39.64 5.06 19.07
CA TYR A 175 -38.58 5.81 18.42
C TYR A 175 -37.32 5.92 19.30
N LYS A 176 -37.51 6.26 20.59
CA LYS A 176 -36.38 6.35 21.56
C LYS A 176 -35.68 5.01 21.73
N ASP A 177 -36.40 3.91 21.84
CA ASP A 177 -35.81 2.59 21.98
C ASP A 177 -35.03 2.15 20.75
N ASN A 178 -35.56 2.40 19.56
CA ASN A 178 -34.85 2.12 18.30
C ASN A 178 -33.60 2.95 18.15
N VAL A 179 -33.63 4.23 18.52
CA VAL A 179 -32.46 5.10 18.54
C VAL A 179 -31.41 4.65 19.55
N ALA A 180 -31.84 4.23 20.75
CA ALA A 180 -30.90 3.70 21.76
C ALA A 180 -30.23 2.41 21.29
N PHE A 181 -30.97 1.50 20.65
CA PHE A 181 -30.39 0.31 20.03
C PHE A 181 -29.40 0.63 18.93
N SER A 182 -29.74 1.57 18.03
CA SER A 182 -28.86 1.99 16.94
C SER A 182 -27.58 2.63 17.48
N ASN A 183 -27.66 3.42 18.55
CA ASN A 183 -26.50 4.02 19.22
C ASN A 183 -25.53 3.00 19.78
N LYS A 184 -26.03 1.88 20.30
CA LYS A 184 -25.17 0.79 20.77
C LYS A 184 -24.36 0.23 19.59
N ARG A 185 -25.01 -0.01 18.45
CA ARG A 185 -24.32 -0.47 17.22
C ARG A 185 -23.30 0.54 16.71
N VAL A 186 -23.64 1.83 16.72
CA VAL A 186 -22.68 2.90 16.34
C VAL A 186 -21.45 2.87 17.24
N SER A 187 -21.62 2.65 18.55
CA SER A 187 -20.48 2.55 19.48
C SER A 187 -19.57 1.35 19.15
N GLU A 188 -20.13 0.23 18.67
CA GLU A 188 -19.37 -0.93 18.20
C GLU A 188 -18.61 -0.61 16.90
N ILE A 189 -19.28 0.06 15.96
CA ILE A 189 -18.66 0.51 14.71
C ILE A 189 -17.52 1.52 14.96
N ILE A 190 -17.67 2.44 15.91
CA ILE A 190 -16.58 3.36 16.31
C ILE A 190 -15.34 2.57 16.75
N LYS A 191 -15.51 1.55 17.61
CA LYS A 191 -14.39 0.70 18.05
C LYS A 191 -13.74 -0.02 16.88
N PHE A 192 -14.55 -0.49 15.93
CA PHE A 192 -14.03 -1.13 14.72
C PHE A 192 -13.28 -0.14 13.82
N MET A 193 -13.80 1.08 13.64
CA MET A 193 -13.09 2.16 12.94
C MET A 193 -11.76 2.52 13.61
N GLU A 194 -11.70 2.55 14.93
CA GLU A 194 -10.45 2.77 15.68
C GLU A 194 -9.43 1.65 15.45
N SER A 195 -9.88 0.39 15.42
CA SER A 195 -9.04 -0.75 15.08
C SER A 195 -8.51 -0.65 13.65
N CYS A 196 -9.38 -0.37 12.67
CA CYS A 196 -9.00 -0.16 11.29
C CYS A 196 -8.00 1.01 11.14
N LYS A 197 -8.21 2.11 11.87
CA LYS A 197 -7.27 3.24 11.90
C LYS A 197 -5.89 2.82 12.41
N SER A 198 -5.83 2.04 13.49
CA SER A 198 -4.57 1.52 14.01
C SER A 198 -3.84 0.64 13.00
N ASN A 199 -4.57 -0.26 12.31
CA ASN A 199 -4.01 -1.13 11.28
C ASN A 199 -3.53 -0.33 10.07
N ALA A 200 -4.32 0.65 9.59
CA ALA A 200 -3.92 1.56 8.51
C ALA A 200 -2.64 2.32 8.86
N THR A 201 -2.52 2.82 10.09
CA THR A 201 -1.34 3.54 10.55
C THR A 201 -0.09 2.66 10.57
N LYS A 202 -0.22 1.39 10.99
CA LYS A 202 0.89 0.42 10.94
C LYS A 202 1.32 0.13 9.51
N LEU A 203 0.37 -0.15 8.60
CA LEU A 203 0.66 -0.38 7.19
C LEU A 203 1.30 0.84 6.52
N LEU A 204 0.84 2.05 6.87
CA LEU A 204 1.42 3.30 6.38
C LEU A 204 2.87 3.48 6.85
N ALA A 205 3.16 3.17 8.12
CA ALA A 205 4.53 3.21 8.65
C ALA A 205 5.43 2.24 7.89
N VAL A 206 4.98 1.01 7.66
CA VAL A 206 5.73 -0.01 6.89
C VAL A 206 5.97 0.47 5.45
N ALA A 207 4.94 1.00 4.78
CA ALA A 207 5.06 1.53 3.42
C ALA A 207 6.10 2.67 3.33
N ARG A 208 6.08 3.61 4.29
CA ARG A 208 7.05 4.71 4.37
C ARG A 208 8.48 4.23 4.61
N ILE A 209 8.68 3.23 5.46
CA ILE A 209 10.00 2.62 5.68
C ILE A 209 10.51 1.97 4.40
N LEU A 210 9.69 1.18 3.71
CA LEU A 210 10.03 0.54 2.45
C LEU A 210 10.40 1.57 1.36
N LEU A 211 9.70 2.71 1.33
CA LEU A 211 10.00 3.82 0.42
C LEU A 211 11.30 4.54 0.77
N LYS A 212 11.57 4.81 2.06
CA LYS A 212 12.80 5.48 2.54
C LYS A 212 14.03 4.63 2.21
N GLU A 213 13.99 3.34 2.50
CA GLU A 213 15.10 2.43 2.22
C GLU A 213 15.44 2.34 0.73
N ARG A 214 14.45 2.39 -0.13
CA ARG A 214 14.69 2.39 -1.57
C ARG A 214 15.37 3.67 -2.03
N LYS A 215 15.00 4.83 -1.51
CA LYS A 215 15.68 6.10 -1.86
C LYS A 215 17.17 6.04 -1.57
N GLN A 216 17.58 5.32 -0.53
CA GLN A 216 19.00 5.14 -0.17
C GLN A 216 19.73 4.15 -1.07
N ARG A 217 19.02 3.21 -1.74
CA ARG A 217 19.60 2.13 -2.55
C ARG A 217 19.42 2.29 -4.06
N ILE A 218 19.09 3.48 -4.54
CA ILE A 218 18.87 3.75 -5.98
C ILE A 218 20.06 3.34 -6.87
N LEU A 219 21.27 3.29 -6.32
CA LEU A 219 22.49 2.91 -7.03
C LEU A 219 22.71 1.38 -7.13
N LEU A 220 22.00 0.56 -6.38
CA LEU A 220 22.16 -0.88 -6.40
C LEU A 220 21.00 -1.54 -7.16
N ILE A 221 21.33 -2.36 -8.15
CA ILE A 221 20.44 -3.20 -8.95
C ILE A 221 19.84 -4.29 -8.03
N GLY A 222 19.15 -3.89 -6.97
CA GLY A 222 18.68 -4.82 -5.96
C GLY A 222 17.17 -4.81 -5.84
N ALA A 223 16.58 -5.99 -5.61
CA ALA A 223 15.22 -6.13 -5.11
C ALA A 223 15.10 -5.34 -3.80
N LEU A 224 13.90 -4.77 -3.54
CA LEU A 224 13.62 -4.20 -2.22
C LEU A 224 13.94 -5.23 -1.14
N PRO A 225 14.57 -4.83 -0.04
CA PRO A 225 14.86 -5.75 1.04
C PRO A 225 13.55 -6.35 1.55
N LYS A 226 13.59 -7.62 1.88
CA LYS A 226 12.54 -8.23 2.69
C LYS A 226 12.54 -7.53 4.05
N LYS A 227 11.39 -7.47 4.70
CA LYS A 227 11.21 -6.94 6.06
C LYS A 227 12.32 -7.35 7.03
N HIS A 228 12.79 -8.61 6.93
CA HIS A 228 13.86 -9.17 7.77
C HIS A 228 15.28 -8.66 7.49
N TYR A 229 15.50 -7.98 6.37
CA TYR A 229 16.83 -7.44 6.00
C TYR A 229 17.01 -5.96 6.33
N ILE A 230 15.97 -5.32 6.87
CA ILE A 230 16.06 -3.95 7.33
C ILE A 230 16.70 -4.00 8.72
N ARG A 231 17.95 -3.55 8.79
CA ARG A 231 18.62 -3.41 10.09
C ARG A 231 17.81 -2.46 10.96
N ASP A 232 17.57 -2.89 12.20
CA ASP A 232 16.78 -2.11 13.18
C ASP A 232 15.34 -1.77 12.70
N PHE A 233 14.70 -2.70 11.94
CA PHE A 233 13.34 -2.49 11.44
C PHE A 233 12.37 -2.10 12.56
N GLU A 234 12.40 -2.79 13.67
CA GLU A 234 11.55 -2.52 14.85
C GLU A 234 11.75 -1.10 15.38
N LYS A 235 13.00 -0.64 15.44
CA LYS A 235 13.33 0.73 15.87
C LYS A 235 12.81 1.77 14.88
N SER A 236 12.99 1.52 13.58
CA SER A 236 12.49 2.39 12.53
C SER A 236 10.96 2.43 12.52
N LEU A 237 10.31 1.29 12.75
CA LEU A 237 8.85 1.19 12.83
C LEU A 237 8.31 2.00 14.01
N LYS A 238 8.90 1.88 15.20
CA LYS A 238 8.50 2.63 16.37
C LYS A 238 8.67 4.15 16.16
N ALA A 239 9.78 4.57 15.57
CA ALA A 239 10.01 5.99 15.26
C ALA A 239 9.00 6.53 14.24
N GLU A 240 8.70 5.78 13.17
CA GLU A 240 7.73 6.19 12.15
C GLU A 240 6.31 6.24 12.72
N LEU A 241 5.92 5.27 13.56
CA LEU A 241 4.62 5.27 14.23
C LEU A 241 4.47 6.51 15.14
N THR A 242 5.48 6.86 15.91
CA THR A 242 5.44 8.06 16.78
C THR A 242 5.28 9.35 15.95
N MET A 243 5.91 9.43 14.77
CA MET A 243 5.73 10.57 13.87
C MET A 243 4.32 10.62 13.29
N LEU A 244 3.81 9.48 12.85
CA LEU A 244 2.45 9.36 12.28
C LEU A 244 1.38 9.69 13.31
N GLU A 245 1.51 9.24 14.55
CA GLU A 245 0.58 9.58 15.62
C GLU A 245 0.46 11.10 15.83
N LYS A 246 1.58 11.82 15.77
CA LYS A 246 1.58 13.30 15.84
C LYS A 246 0.90 13.92 14.59
N GLU A 247 1.20 13.44 13.40
CA GLU A 247 0.56 13.91 12.16
C GLU A 247 -0.95 13.68 12.18
N ILE A 248 -1.38 12.52 12.67
CA ILE A 248 -2.80 12.12 12.80
C ILE A 248 -3.50 13.03 13.82
N GLU A 249 -2.88 13.31 14.97
CA GLU A 249 -3.48 14.19 15.99
C GLU A 249 -3.64 15.63 15.48
N ILE A 250 -2.66 16.17 14.76
CA ILE A 250 -2.78 17.49 14.12
C ILE A 250 -3.96 17.50 13.12
N THR A 251 -4.11 16.43 12.34
CA THR A 251 -5.20 16.31 11.38
C THR A 251 -6.55 16.20 12.08
N ARG A 252 -6.61 15.48 13.19
CA ARG A 252 -7.80 15.34 14.02
C ARG A 252 -8.24 16.69 14.60
N CYS A 253 -7.33 17.47 15.15
CA CYS A 253 -7.63 18.82 15.66
C CYS A 253 -8.22 19.72 14.57
N LYS A 254 -7.62 19.72 13.37
CA LYS A 254 -8.15 20.49 12.22
C LYS A 254 -9.55 20.03 11.81
N SER A 255 -9.81 18.73 11.79
CA SER A 255 -11.14 18.18 11.44
C SER A 255 -12.17 18.55 12.51
N GLN A 256 -11.81 18.56 13.78
CA GLN A 256 -12.71 18.99 14.86
C GLN A 256 -13.05 20.47 14.74
N GLU A 257 -12.07 21.34 14.47
CA GLU A 257 -12.30 22.77 14.24
C GLU A 257 -13.24 23.02 13.04
N GLU A 258 -13.12 22.24 11.97
CA GLU A 258 -13.99 22.30 10.80
C GLU A 258 -15.43 21.91 11.16
N ILE A 259 -15.61 20.81 11.89
CA ILE A 259 -16.92 20.34 12.36
C ILE A 259 -17.57 21.41 13.26
N ASP A 260 -16.80 21.98 14.18
CA ASP A 260 -17.30 23.00 15.09
C ASP A 260 -17.70 24.32 14.37
N ARG A 261 -17.00 24.67 13.27
CA ARG A 261 -17.38 25.80 12.40
C ARG A 261 -18.70 25.53 11.69
N ILE A 262 -18.87 24.32 11.11
CA ILE A 262 -20.11 23.94 10.42
C ILE A 262 -21.28 24.00 11.40
N LYS A 263 -21.15 23.47 12.60
CA LYS A 263 -22.20 23.52 13.65
C LYS A 263 -22.59 24.94 14.06
N LYS A 264 -21.63 25.86 14.07
CA LYS A 264 -21.90 27.28 14.38
C LYS A 264 -22.62 28.02 13.25
N SER A 265 -22.43 27.54 12.01
CA SER A 265 -23.05 28.14 10.81
C SER A 265 -24.45 27.60 10.51
N GLU A 266 -24.86 26.47 11.13
CA GLU A 266 -26.23 25.95 10.97
C GLU A 266 -27.23 26.88 11.68
N PRO A 267 -28.30 27.32 10.97
CA PRO A 267 -29.33 28.12 11.60
C PRO A 267 -29.98 27.30 12.73
N LYS A 268 -30.06 27.91 13.92
CA LYS A 268 -30.84 27.35 15.02
C LYS A 268 -32.29 27.28 14.56
N ILE A 269 -32.75 26.07 14.24
CA ILE A 269 -34.16 25.80 14.03
C ILE A 269 -34.76 25.88 15.44
N GLU A 270 -35.42 27.01 15.74
CA GLU A 270 -36.25 27.22 16.92
C GLU A 270 -37.56 26.39 16.83
#